data_d4e3b0bd7d1e076276e81db1320304e6
#
_entry.id   d4e3b0bd7d1e076276e81db1320304e6
#
_cell.length_a   1.000
_cell.length_b   1.000
_cell.length_c   1.000
_cell.angle_alpha   90.00
_cell.angle_beta   90.00
_cell.angle_gamma   90.00
#
_symmetry.space_group_name_H-M   'P 1'
#
loop_
_entity.id
_entity.type
_entity.pdbx_description
1 polymer ?
#
loop_
_entity_poly.entity_id
_entity_poly.type
_entity_poly.pdbx_seq_one_letter_code
_entity_poly.pdbx_strand_id
1 'polypeptide(L)'
;YKVLRFEIGTDSTLKDIVFAQIERFLRKEGINFNFNDESHFSWKELIQQMMAEFEAKFANHHFLIVIDEMLEYLKGRGPTLLNNDLMLLRQLGEACDNSRFKVMFGVQELLYRAPEFQFQAEMLNRVEDRYDDLVITKEDVSFVVKERLLKKDIHQKKKIREHLLKYAHLFEGINTNLNEFIDLFPVHPNYVSYFEKIKHGKSQREILKVL
;
A
#
# COMPACT_ATOMS: atom_id res chain seq x y z
N TYR A 1 -0.38 -16.98 2.82
CA TYR A 1 0.38 -16.15 1.89
C TYR A 1 1.88 -16.25 2.17
N LYS A 2 2.70 -16.29 1.11
CA LYS A 2 4.10 -15.90 1.13
C LYS A 2 4.18 -14.47 0.61
N VAL A 3 4.79 -13.56 1.36
CA VAL A 3 4.75 -12.12 1.07
C VAL A 3 6.15 -11.59 0.80
N LEU A 4 6.34 -11.02 -0.39
CA LEU A 4 7.51 -10.22 -0.74
C LEU A 4 7.12 -8.75 -0.65
N ARG A 5 7.78 -7.98 0.22
CA ARG A 5 7.59 -6.54 0.33
C ARG A 5 8.90 -5.80 0.10
N PHE A 6 8.85 -4.74 -0.70
CA PHE A 6 9.99 -3.84 -0.92
C PHE A 6 9.51 -2.43 -1.34
N GLU A 7 10.38 -1.47 -1.15
CA GLU A 7 10.26 -0.11 -1.67
C GLU A 7 11.02 -0.04 -2.99
N ILE A 8 10.49 0.70 -3.98
CA ILE A 8 11.11 0.81 -5.28
C ILE A 8 12.11 1.97 -5.29
N GLY A 9 13.32 1.70 -5.82
CA GLY A 9 14.35 2.72 -6.04
C GLY A 9 14.36 3.18 -7.50
N THR A 10 15.05 4.29 -7.79
CA THR A 10 15.01 4.98 -9.08
C THR A 10 16.08 4.52 -10.08
N ASP A 11 17.04 3.67 -9.70
CA ASP A 11 18.28 3.47 -10.44
C ASP A 11 18.23 2.45 -11.57
N SER A 12 17.09 1.73 -11.74
CA SER A 12 16.91 0.67 -12.73
C SER A 12 15.53 0.69 -13.35
N THR A 13 15.28 -0.16 -14.37
CA THR A 13 13.92 -0.33 -14.91
C THR A 13 13.01 -1.05 -13.89
N LEU A 14 11.71 -0.78 -13.95
CA LEU A 14 10.73 -1.46 -13.09
C LEU A 14 10.85 -2.97 -13.20
N LYS A 15 11.02 -3.47 -14.44
CA LYS A 15 11.20 -4.89 -14.73
C LYS A 15 12.37 -5.48 -13.96
N ASP A 16 13.54 -4.86 -14.08
CA ASP A 16 14.78 -5.39 -13.49
C ASP A 16 14.67 -5.41 -11.96
N ILE A 17 14.08 -4.35 -11.36
CA ILE A 17 13.87 -4.28 -9.92
C ILE A 17 12.92 -5.39 -9.46
N VAL A 18 11.74 -5.49 -10.08
CA VAL A 18 10.71 -6.45 -9.66
C VAL A 18 11.21 -7.88 -9.82
N PHE A 19 11.79 -8.23 -10.97
CA PHE A 19 12.26 -9.59 -11.23
C PHE A 19 13.43 -9.98 -10.33
N ALA A 20 14.40 -9.08 -10.13
CA ALA A 20 15.52 -9.34 -9.21
C ALA A 20 15.04 -9.55 -7.75
N GLN A 21 14.03 -8.81 -7.30
CA GLN A 21 13.47 -9.00 -5.96
C GLN A 21 12.71 -10.33 -5.84
N ILE A 22 11.97 -10.74 -6.87
CA ILE A 22 11.29 -12.03 -6.91
C ILE A 22 12.32 -13.17 -6.88
N GLU A 23 13.34 -13.13 -7.74
CA GLU A 23 14.40 -14.16 -7.77
C GLU A 23 15.11 -14.28 -6.42
N ARG A 24 15.44 -13.14 -5.79
CA ARG A 24 16.07 -13.14 -4.46
C ARG A 24 15.18 -13.77 -3.41
N PHE A 25 13.88 -13.46 -3.44
CA PHE A 25 12.89 -14.04 -2.54
C PHE A 25 12.77 -15.55 -2.76
N LEU A 26 12.58 -15.99 -4.00
CA LEU A 26 12.46 -17.40 -4.36
C LEU A 26 13.69 -18.21 -3.95
N ARG A 27 14.88 -17.66 -4.16
CA ARG A 27 16.15 -18.27 -3.74
C ARG A 27 16.24 -18.46 -2.23
N LYS A 28 15.78 -17.46 -1.43
CA LYS A 28 15.68 -17.60 0.04
C LYS A 28 14.69 -18.68 0.46
N GLU A 29 13.61 -18.83 -0.29
CA GLU A 29 12.62 -19.89 -0.08
C GLU A 29 13.09 -21.23 -0.66
N GLY A 30 14.30 -21.32 -1.23
CA GLY A 30 14.88 -22.55 -1.80
C GLY A 30 14.25 -22.96 -3.13
N ILE A 31 13.78 -22.01 -3.93
CA ILE A 31 13.34 -22.17 -5.31
C ILE A 31 14.37 -21.50 -6.22
N ASN A 32 14.96 -22.25 -7.15
CA ASN A 32 15.94 -21.72 -8.09
C ASN A 32 15.26 -21.38 -9.42
N PHE A 33 14.73 -20.17 -9.52
CA PHE A 33 14.11 -19.64 -10.73
C PHE A 33 14.81 -18.35 -11.13
N ASN A 34 15.05 -18.17 -12.44
CA ASN A 34 15.61 -16.95 -13.01
C ASN A 34 14.74 -16.49 -14.17
N PHE A 35 14.46 -15.18 -14.23
CA PHE A 35 13.79 -14.57 -15.37
C PHE A 35 14.82 -14.40 -16.50
N ASN A 36 14.72 -15.24 -17.54
CA ASN A 36 15.64 -15.17 -18.69
C ASN A 36 15.12 -14.14 -19.71
N ASP A 37 15.92 -13.10 -19.97
CA ASP A 37 15.60 -12.05 -20.95
C ASP A 37 15.64 -12.53 -22.42
N GLU A 38 16.31 -13.66 -22.71
CA GLU A 38 16.39 -14.23 -24.06
C GLU A 38 15.12 -15.02 -24.46
N SER A 39 14.18 -15.17 -23.52
CA SER A 39 12.92 -15.84 -23.82
C SER A 39 12.01 -14.92 -24.65
N HIS A 40 11.41 -15.46 -25.71
CA HIS A 40 10.38 -14.75 -26.50
C HIS A 40 9.01 -14.71 -25.80
N PHE A 41 8.96 -15.01 -24.49
CA PHE A 41 7.74 -15.02 -23.69
C PHE A 41 7.37 -13.60 -23.24
N SER A 42 6.07 -13.35 -23.12
CA SER A 42 5.56 -12.16 -22.43
C SER A 42 5.91 -12.21 -20.93
N TRP A 43 5.96 -11.08 -20.25
CA TRP A 43 6.22 -11.06 -18.80
C TRP A 43 5.14 -11.82 -18.01
N LYS A 44 3.90 -11.82 -18.50
CA LYS A 44 2.82 -12.65 -17.95
C LYS A 44 3.17 -14.14 -17.98
N GLU A 45 3.65 -14.63 -19.12
CA GLU A 45 4.03 -16.05 -19.28
C GLU A 45 5.22 -16.41 -18.39
N LEU A 46 6.21 -15.53 -18.25
CA LEU A 46 7.34 -15.74 -17.34
C LEU A 46 6.88 -15.81 -15.87
N ILE A 47 5.91 -14.99 -15.49
CA ILE A 47 5.31 -15.05 -14.14
C ILE A 47 4.53 -16.34 -13.94
N GLN A 48 3.82 -16.83 -14.97
CA GLN A 48 3.13 -18.13 -14.90
C GLN A 48 4.10 -19.29 -14.73
N GLN A 49 5.23 -19.29 -15.44
CA GLN A 49 6.29 -20.29 -15.27
C GLN A 49 6.89 -20.23 -13.84
N MET A 50 7.19 -19.03 -13.36
CA MET A 50 7.65 -18.83 -11.98
C MET A 50 6.63 -19.37 -10.96
N MET A 51 5.35 -19.11 -11.18
CA MET A 51 4.28 -19.61 -10.30
C MET A 51 4.15 -21.12 -10.31
N ALA A 52 4.41 -21.79 -11.43
CA ALA A 52 4.42 -23.26 -11.49
C ALA A 52 5.49 -23.84 -10.54
N GLU A 53 6.70 -23.26 -10.55
CA GLU A 53 7.78 -23.65 -9.62
C GLU A 53 7.45 -23.33 -8.15
N PHE A 54 6.83 -22.17 -7.92
CA PHE A 54 6.37 -21.78 -6.60
C PHE A 54 5.30 -22.72 -6.05
N GLU A 55 4.28 -23.05 -6.84
CA GLU A 55 3.17 -23.91 -6.46
C GLU A 55 3.59 -25.36 -6.28
N ALA A 56 4.59 -25.85 -7.04
CA ALA A 56 5.19 -27.17 -6.84
C ALA A 56 5.75 -27.33 -5.41
N LYS A 57 6.30 -26.25 -4.83
CA LYS A 57 6.84 -26.25 -3.48
C LYS A 57 5.80 -25.85 -2.42
N PHE A 58 4.94 -24.89 -2.74
CA PHE A 58 3.98 -24.28 -1.81
C PHE A 58 2.54 -24.40 -2.30
N ALA A 59 2.07 -25.64 -2.48
CA ALA A 59 0.78 -25.98 -3.11
C ALA A 59 -0.46 -25.24 -2.55
N ASN A 60 -0.43 -24.84 -1.26
CA ASN A 60 -1.55 -24.20 -0.59
C ASN A 60 -1.29 -22.72 -0.24
N HIS A 61 -0.27 -22.10 -0.84
CA HIS A 61 0.06 -20.71 -0.58
C HIS A 61 -0.23 -19.83 -1.79
N HIS A 62 -0.60 -18.59 -1.51
CA HIS A 62 -0.58 -17.51 -2.49
C HIS A 62 0.75 -16.75 -2.38
N PHE A 63 1.23 -16.25 -3.50
CA PHE A 63 2.39 -15.37 -3.54
C PHE A 63 1.92 -13.92 -3.71
N LEU A 64 2.13 -13.11 -2.70
CA LEU A 64 1.78 -11.69 -2.70
C LEU A 64 3.03 -10.83 -2.79
N ILE A 65 3.07 -9.95 -3.77
CA ILE A 65 4.09 -8.90 -3.88
C ILE A 65 3.47 -7.57 -3.44
N VAL A 66 4.16 -6.86 -2.56
CA VAL A 66 3.78 -5.51 -2.11
C VAL A 66 4.92 -4.56 -2.47
N ILE A 67 4.64 -3.63 -3.37
CA ILE A 67 5.60 -2.63 -3.86
C ILE A 67 5.16 -1.25 -3.38
N ASP A 68 5.97 -0.60 -2.56
CA ASP A 68 5.69 0.74 -2.04
C ASP A 68 6.38 1.83 -2.86
N GLU A 69 5.87 3.07 -2.77
CA GLU A 69 6.37 4.27 -3.44
C GLU A 69 6.31 4.21 -5.00
N MET A 70 5.37 3.44 -5.56
CA MET A 70 5.25 3.26 -7.01
C MET A 70 5.00 4.58 -7.75
N LEU A 71 4.17 5.48 -7.20
CA LEU A 71 3.85 6.74 -7.85
C LEU A 71 5.08 7.64 -8.02
N GLU A 72 5.91 7.77 -6.99
CA GLU A 72 7.13 8.60 -7.04
C GLU A 72 8.14 8.04 -8.04
N TYR A 73 8.26 6.72 -8.11
CA TYR A 73 9.07 6.07 -9.12
C TYR A 73 8.61 6.43 -10.54
N LEU A 74 7.32 6.30 -10.84
CA LEU A 74 6.78 6.57 -12.17
C LEU A 74 6.87 8.06 -12.55
N LYS A 75 6.70 9.00 -11.60
CA LYS A 75 6.87 10.44 -11.83
C LYS A 75 8.29 10.81 -12.30
N GLY A 76 9.29 10.06 -11.87
CA GLY A 76 10.68 10.25 -12.30
C GLY A 76 11.01 9.71 -13.69
N ARG A 77 10.05 9.09 -14.41
CA ARG A 77 10.32 8.41 -15.69
C ARG A 77 10.07 9.29 -16.91
N GLY A 78 10.99 9.23 -17.87
CA GLY A 78 10.72 9.80 -19.20
C GLY A 78 9.65 9.01 -19.97
N PRO A 79 9.01 9.61 -21.00
CA PRO A 79 7.83 9.02 -21.66
C PRO A 79 8.01 7.59 -22.18
N THR A 80 9.16 7.27 -22.77
CA THR A 80 9.45 5.93 -23.32
C THR A 80 9.57 4.89 -22.23
N LEU A 81 10.29 5.20 -21.15
CA LEU A 81 10.47 4.29 -20.00
C LEU A 81 9.15 4.11 -19.25
N LEU A 82 8.40 5.19 -19.07
CA LEU A 82 7.08 5.15 -18.44
C LEU A 82 6.14 4.19 -19.19
N ASN A 83 6.11 4.25 -20.54
CA ASN A 83 5.27 3.35 -21.32
C ASN A 83 5.63 1.87 -21.09
N ASN A 84 6.92 1.54 -21.04
CA ASN A 84 7.38 0.18 -20.73
C ASN A 84 6.99 -0.25 -19.30
N ASP A 85 7.13 0.65 -18.34
CA ASP A 85 6.76 0.38 -16.94
C ASP A 85 5.24 0.17 -16.80
N LEU A 86 4.41 0.97 -17.48
CA LEU A 86 2.95 0.78 -17.51
C LEU A 86 2.55 -0.54 -18.19
N MET A 87 3.26 -0.94 -19.24
CA MET A 87 3.06 -2.26 -19.87
C MET A 87 3.36 -3.39 -18.89
N LEU A 88 4.43 -3.28 -18.10
CA LEU A 88 4.73 -4.27 -17.05
C LEU A 88 3.63 -4.31 -16.00
N LEU A 89 3.18 -3.15 -15.49
CA LEU A 89 2.09 -3.09 -14.52
C LEU A 89 0.84 -3.78 -15.04
N ARG A 90 0.44 -3.52 -16.29
CA ARG A 90 -0.68 -4.21 -16.91
C ARG A 90 -0.50 -5.73 -16.93
N GLN A 91 0.67 -6.22 -17.37
CA GLN A 91 0.93 -7.66 -17.45
C GLN A 91 1.03 -8.34 -16.07
N LEU A 92 1.52 -7.62 -15.04
CA LEU A 92 1.46 -8.07 -13.65
C LEU A 92 0.00 -8.27 -13.19
N GLY A 93 -0.87 -7.30 -13.48
CA GLY A 93 -2.31 -7.43 -13.21
C GLY A 93 -2.94 -8.60 -13.94
N GLU A 94 -2.67 -8.76 -15.25
CA GLU A 94 -3.14 -9.89 -16.04
C GLU A 94 -2.63 -11.25 -15.52
N ALA A 95 -1.45 -11.30 -14.90
CA ALA A 95 -0.92 -12.51 -14.29
C ALA A 95 -1.63 -12.86 -12.97
N CYS A 96 -2.30 -11.90 -12.34
CA CYS A 96 -3.11 -12.14 -11.14
C CYS A 96 -4.44 -12.84 -11.42
N ASP A 97 -4.92 -12.79 -12.68
CA ASP A 97 -6.20 -13.38 -13.08
C ASP A 97 -6.14 -14.90 -12.95
N ASN A 98 -7.11 -15.47 -12.21
CA ASN A 98 -7.21 -16.92 -11.97
C ASN A 98 -5.90 -17.58 -11.47
N SER A 99 -5.03 -16.81 -10.81
CA SER A 99 -3.73 -17.25 -10.31
C SER A 99 -3.64 -17.04 -8.80
N ARG A 100 -2.75 -17.79 -8.15
CA ARG A 100 -2.35 -17.57 -6.76
C ARG A 100 -1.28 -16.48 -6.61
N PHE A 101 -0.88 -15.88 -7.72
CA PHE A 101 -0.06 -14.68 -7.74
C PHE A 101 -0.93 -13.45 -7.49
N LYS A 102 -0.50 -12.57 -6.60
CA LYS A 102 -1.17 -11.32 -6.30
C LYS A 102 -0.14 -10.21 -6.17
N VAL A 103 -0.52 -9.01 -6.58
CA VAL A 103 0.33 -7.82 -6.47
C VAL A 103 -0.45 -6.66 -5.88
N MET A 104 0.21 -5.87 -5.04
CA MET A 104 -0.33 -4.66 -4.42
C MET A 104 0.69 -3.54 -4.54
N PHE A 105 0.22 -2.35 -4.91
CA PHE A 105 1.04 -1.14 -4.98
C PHE A 105 0.63 -0.15 -3.90
N GLY A 106 1.63 0.37 -3.18
CA GLY A 106 1.45 1.53 -2.31
C GLY A 106 1.60 2.80 -3.13
N VAL A 107 0.54 3.61 -3.19
CA VAL A 107 0.52 4.90 -3.89
C VAL A 107 -0.09 5.97 -2.97
N GLN A 108 0.37 7.21 -3.11
CA GLN A 108 -0.18 8.33 -2.32
C GLN A 108 -1.40 8.96 -3.01
N GLU A 109 -1.50 8.80 -4.32
CA GLU A 109 -2.57 9.27 -5.19
C GLU A 109 -2.81 8.23 -6.28
N LEU A 110 -4.04 8.10 -6.75
CA LEU A 110 -4.35 7.16 -7.83
C LEU A 110 -3.64 7.58 -9.12
N LEU A 111 -2.96 6.63 -9.76
CA LEU A 111 -2.12 6.88 -10.95
C LEU A 111 -2.86 7.63 -12.06
N TYR A 112 -4.10 7.25 -12.33
CA TYR A 112 -4.92 7.85 -13.40
C TYR A 112 -5.48 9.25 -13.06
N ARG A 113 -5.35 9.70 -11.79
CA ARG A 113 -5.71 11.06 -11.35
C ARG A 113 -4.53 12.02 -11.33
N ALA A 114 -3.30 11.50 -11.41
CA ALA A 114 -2.10 12.31 -11.38
C ALA A 114 -1.96 13.11 -12.70
N PRO A 115 -1.95 14.46 -12.67
CA PRO A 115 -1.92 15.30 -13.86
C PRO A 115 -0.72 15.04 -14.78
N GLU A 116 0.39 14.59 -14.19
CA GLU A 116 1.65 14.31 -14.88
C GLU A 116 1.54 13.18 -15.90
N PHE A 117 0.52 12.31 -15.77
CA PHE A 117 0.34 11.15 -16.64
C PHE A 117 -0.79 11.27 -17.65
N GLN A 118 -1.46 12.43 -17.72
CA GLN A 118 -2.61 12.62 -18.63
C GLN A 118 -2.27 12.37 -20.12
N PHE A 119 -1.02 12.57 -20.53
CA PHE A 119 -0.55 12.26 -21.87
C PHE A 119 -0.49 10.76 -22.19
N GLN A 120 -0.63 9.89 -21.19
CA GLN A 120 -0.66 8.43 -21.30
C GLN A 120 -2.04 7.85 -20.88
N ALA A 121 -3.11 8.63 -20.97
CA ALA A 121 -4.42 8.27 -20.45
C ALA A 121 -4.92 6.89 -20.94
N GLU A 122 -4.72 6.56 -22.22
CA GLU A 122 -5.15 5.26 -22.75
C GLU A 122 -4.43 4.08 -22.11
N MET A 123 -3.12 4.20 -21.88
CA MET A 123 -2.34 3.14 -21.23
C MET A 123 -2.67 3.05 -19.75
N LEU A 124 -2.89 4.19 -19.08
CA LEU A 124 -3.31 4.23 -17.69
C LEU A 124 -4.66 3.55 -17.47
N ASN A 125 -5.65 3.81 -18.33
CA ASN A 125 -6.94 3.15 -18.24
C ASN A 125 -6.80 1.61 -18.37
N ARG A 126 -5.93 1.14 -19.25
CA ARG A 126 -5.65 -0.30 -19.40
C ARG A 126 -4.97 -0.90 -18.15
N VAL A 127 -4.20 -0.11 -17.39
CA VAL A 127 -3.65 -0.53 -16.09
C VAL A 127 -4.77 -0.52 -15.05
N GLU A 128 -5.56 0.56 -14.97
CA GLU A 128 -6.68 0.69 -14.03
C GLU A 128 -7.65 -0.49 -14.11
N ASP A 129 -8.03 -0.90 -15.33
CA ASP A 129 -8.91 -2.05 -15.57
C ASP A 129 -8.43 -3.38 -14.96
N ARG A 130 -7.20 -3.44 -14.45
CA ARG A 130 -6.57 -4.66 -13.90
C ARG A 130 -6.42 -4.65 -12.39
N TYR A 131 -6.77 -3.54 -11.74
CA TYR A 131 -6.54 -3.35 -10.30
C TYR A 131 -7.78 -2.82 -9.62
N ASP A 132 -8.00 -3.28 -8.39
CA ASP A 132 -8.99 -2.73 -7.49
C ASP A 132 -8.34 -1.69 -6.58
N ASP A 133 -8.99 -0.53 -6.43
CA ASP A 133 -8.53 0.53 -5.56
C ASP A 133 -8.90 0.26 -4.09
N LEU A 134 -7.90 0.23 -3.22
CA LEU A 134 -8.07 0.21 -1.77
C LEU A 134 -7.71 1.58 -1.21
N VAL A 135 -8.73 2.37 -0.88
CA VAL A 135 -8.55 3.71 -0.33
C VAL A 135 -8.55 3.65 1.19
N ILE A 136 -7.48 4.16 1.82
CA ILE A 136 -7.43 4.32 3.28
C ILE A 136 -8.36 5.48 3.67
N THR A 137 -9.37 5.18 4.47
CA THR A 137 -10.37 6.13 4.95
C THR A 137 -9.93 6.82 6.25
N LYS A 138 -10.72 7.77 6.73
CA LYS A 138 -10.50 8.46 8.01
C LYS A 138 -10.59 7.50 9.19
N GLU A 139 -11.53 6.57 9.11
CA GLU A 139 -11.74 5.54 10.13
C GLU A 139 -10.51 4.65 10.23
N ASP A 140 -9.88 4.32 9.11
CA ASP A 140 -8.63 3.55 9.06
C ASP A 140 -7.48 4.32 9.69
N VAL A 141 -7.36 5.63 9.44
CA VAL A 141 -6.36 6.50 10.08
C VAL A 141 -6.56 6.54 11.59
N SER A 142 -7.80 6.75 12.04
CA SER A 142 -8.14 6.73 13.47
C SER A 142 -7.80 5.38 14.11
N PHE A 143 -8.07 4.27 13.43
CA PHE A 143 -7.70 2.93 13.87
C PHE A 143 -6.17 2.78 14.02
N VAL A 144 -5.39 3.23 13.03
CA VAL A 144 -3.92 3.19 13.09
C VAL A 144 -3.38 4.02 14.25
N VAL A 145 -3.94 5.23 14.47
CA VAL A 145 -3.57 6.10 15.60
C VAL A 145 -3.82 5.38 16.93
N LYS A 146 -5.01 4.80 17.12
CA LYS A 146 -5.38 4.07 18.34
C LYS A 146 -4.46 2.88 18.61
N GLU A 147 -4.22 2.05 17.60
CA GLU A 147 -3.57 0.75 17.77
C GLU A 147 -2.04 0.81 17.70
N ARG A 148 -1.46 1.79 17.01
CA ARG A 148 0.00 1.90 16.86
C ARG A 148 0.63 3.02 17.66
N LEU A 149 0.05 4.23 17.63
CA LEU A 149 0.66 5.39 18.27
C LEU A 149 0.18 5.56 19.70
N LEU A 150 -1.10 5.33 19.97
CA LEU A 150 -1.75 5.63 21.23
C LEU A 150 -2.26 4.36 21.94
N LYS A 151 -1.66 3.21 21.65
CA LYS A 151 -2.05 1.94 22.28
C LYS A 151 -1.97 2.04 23.82
N LYS A 152 -3.03 1.60 24.49
CA LYS A 152 -3.19 1.69 25.92
C LYS A 152 -3.61 0.34 26.50
N ASP A 153 -3.06 0.01 27.66
CA ASP A 153 -3.52 -1.11 28.45
C ASP A 153 -4.82 -0.78 29.24
N ILE A 154 -5.40 -1.80 29.87
CA ILE A 154 -6.65 -1.67 30.63
C ILE A 154 -6.51 -0.67 31.80
N HIS A 155 -5.35 -0.64 32.48
CA HIS A 155 -5.12 0.25 33.61
C HIS A 155 -5.00 1.71 33.17
N GLN A 156 -4.32 1.94 32.05
CA GLN A 156 -4.20 3.26 31.44
C GLN A 156 -5.58 3.78 31.00
N LYS A 157 -6.37 2.94 30.30
CA LYS A 157 -7.73 3.30 29.88
C LYS A 157 -8.61 3.65 31.10
N LYS A 158 -8.51 2.92 32.20
CA LYS A 158 -9.25 3.21 33.43
C LYS A 158 -8.88 4.56 34.01
N LYS A 159 -7.58 4.86 34.16
CA LYS A 159 -7.09 6.16 34.66
C LYS A 159 -7.55 7.33 33.78
N ILE A 160 -7.47 7.17 32.46
CA ILE A 160 -7.91 8.18 31.50
C ILE A 160 -9.43 8.40 31.64
N ARG A 161 -10.21 7.34 31.75
CA ARG A 161 -11.65 7.42 31.97
C ARG A 161 -11.98 8.22 33.24
N GLU A 162 -11.35 7.90 34.35
CA GLU A 162 -11.55 8.60 35.63
C GLU A 162 -11.15 10.09 35.52
N HIS A 163 -10.11 10.38 34.78
CA HIS A 163 -9.68 11.75 34.51
C HIS A 163 -10.71 12.51 33.64
N LEU A 164 -11.13 11.96 32.51
CA LEU A 164 -12.07 12.59 31.60
C LEU A 164 -13.44 12.84 32.23
N LEU A 165 -13.93 11.91 33.04
CA LEU A 165 -15.22 12.05 33.73
C LEU A 165 -15.27 13.24 34.68
N LYS A 166 -14.13 13.70 35.23
CA LYS A 166 -14.09 14.92 36.05
C LYS A 166 -14.47 16.17 35.28
N TYR A 167 -14.23 16.18 33.97
CA TYR A 167 -14.46 17.32 33.08
C TYR A 167 -15.65 17.11 32.12
N ALA A 168 -16.34 15.97 32.22
CA ALA A 168 -17.44 15.63 31.30
C ALA A 168 -18.59 16.66 31.34
N HIS A 169 -18.78 17.34 32.48
CA HIS A 169 -19.77 18.42 32.62
C HIS A 169 -19.42 19.70 31.86
N LEU A 170 -18.15 19.86 31.47
CA LEU A 170 -17.66 21.03 30.70
C LEU A 170 -17.67 20.79 29.19
N PHE A 171 -17.73 19.51 28.75
CA PHE A 171 -17.61 19.14 27.34
C PHE A 171 -18.66 18.11 26.97
N GLU A 172 -19.72 18.52 26.27
CA GLU A 172 -20.84 17.64 25.87
C GLU A 172 -20.38 16.41 25.06
N GLY A 173 -19.35 16.56 24.20
CA GLY A 173 -18.82 15.48 23.38
C GLY A 173 -18.21 14.32 24.16
N ILE A 174 -17.72 14.55 25.39
CA ILE A 174 -17.14 13.49 26.23
C ILE A 174 -18.20 12.47 26.64
N ASN A 175 -19.41 12.93 26.98
CA ASN A 175 -20.48 12.05 27.42
C ASN A 175 -21.03 11.14 26.30
N THR A 176 -21.05 11.63 25.08
CA THR A 176 -21.56 10.88 23.92
C THR A 176 -20.56 9.88 23.37
N ASN A 177 -19.24 10.19 23.41
CA ASN A 177 -18.20 9.42 22.77
C ASN A 177 -17.01 9.06 23.69
N LEU A 178 -17.27 8.85 24.99
CA LEU A 178 -16.23 8.66 26.00
C LEU A 178 -15.16 7.63 25.62
N ASN A 179 -15.53 6.51 25.02
CA ASN A 179 -14.58 5.48 24.62
C ASN A 179 -13.61 5.96 23.54
N GLU A 180 -14.07 6.75 22.60
CA GLU A 180 -13.24 7.34 21.55
C GLU A 180 -12.25 8.36 22.14
N PHE A 181 -12.70 9.20 23.09
CA PHE A 181 -11.81 10.10 23.83
C PHE A 181 -10.75 9.34 24.62
N ILE A 182 -11.09 8.19 25.25
CA ILE A 182 -10.12 7.35 25.96
C ILE A 182 -9.11 6.76 24.99
N ASP A 183 -9.56 6.20 23.87
CA ASP A 183 -8.71 5.53 22.90
C ASP A 183 -7.74 6.50 22.19
N LEU A 184 -8.19 7.72 21.90
CA LEU A 184 -7.37 8.74 21.25
C LEU A 184 -6.59 9.66 22.20
N PHE A 185 -6.86 9.58 23.54
CA PHE A 185 -6.16 10.45 24.51
C PHE A 185 -4.62 10.40 24.35
N PRO A 186 -3.90 11.52 24.37
CA PRO A 186 -4.33 12.90 24.70
C PRO A 186 -4.89 13.71 23.51
N VAL A 187 -5.09 13.08 22.35
CA VAL A 187 -5.59 13.75 21.14
C VAL A 187 -7.12 13.82 21.17
N HIS A 188 -7.67 14.97 20.79
CA HIS A 188 -9.12 15.12 20.66
C HIS A 188 -9.64 14.32 19.45
N PRO A 189 -10.77 13.59 19.54
CA PRO A 189 -11.30 12.79 18.42
C PRO A 189 -11.47 13.57 17.10
N ASN A 190 -11.89 14.82 17.19
CA ASN A 190 -12.04 15.67 16.00
C ASN A 190 -10.73 16.17 15.40
N TYR A 191 -9.58 15.90 16.03
CA TYR A 191 -8.28 16.40 15.55
C TYR A 191 -7.99 15.93 14.12
N VAL A 192 -8.21 14.66 13.83
CA VAL A 192 -7.99 14.09 12.49
C VAL A 192 -8.83 14.83 11.44
N SER A 193 -10.13 15.08 11.74
CA SER A 193 -11.04 15.77 10.83
C SER A 193 -10.73 17.25 10.67
N TYR A 194 -10.29 17.93 11.73
CA TYR A 194 -9.86 19.34 11.64
C TYR A 194 -8.55 19.48 10.89
N PHE A 195 -7.60 18.58 11.12
CA PHE A 195 -6.32 18.60 10.45
C PHE A 195 -6.45 18.48 8.94
N GLU A 196 -7.35 17.63 8.46
CA GLU A 196 -7.65 17.50 7.03
C GLU A 196 -8.29 18.77 6.43
N LYS A 197 -9.14 19.47 7.18
CA LYS A 197 -9.75 20.72 6.71
C LYS A 197 -8.77 21.89 6.61
N ILE A 198 -7.76 21.91 7.48
CA ILE A 198 -6.74 22.98 7.50
C ILE A 198 -5.72 22.78 6.39
N LYS A 199 -5.57 21.57 5.87
CA LYS A 199 -4.52 21.20 4.96
C LYS A 199 -4.92 21.33 3.49
N HIS A 200 -4.38 22.31 2.84
CA HIS A 200 -4.32 22.35 1.38
C HIS A 200 -3.14 21.49 0.90
N GLY A 201 -3.43 20.29 0.42
CA GLY A 201 -2.55 19.54 -0.48
C GLY A 201 -1.46 18.65 0.11
N LYS A 202 -1.47 18.29 1.41
CA LYS A 202 -0.46 17.40 1.98
C LYS A 202 -1.01 16.04 2.41
N SER A 203 -0.19 15.00 2.32
CA SER A 203 -0.61 13.60 2.50
C SER A 203 -1.03 13.24 3.92
N GLN A 204 -1.85 12.19 4.06
CA GLN A 204 -2.27 11.61 5.35
C GLN A 204 -1.09 11.18 6.25
N ARG A 205 0.09 10.87 5.67
CA ARG A 205 1.34 10.58 6.40
C ARG A 205 1.77 11.71 7.35
N GLU A 206 1.48 12.96 7.03
CA GLU A 206 1.87 14.08 7.88
C GLU A 206 1.01 14.21 9.14
N ILE A 207 -0.23 13.73 9.11
CA ILE A 207 -1.07 13.63 10.31
C ILE A 207 -0.39 12.75 11.36
N LEU A 208 0.17 11.64 10.92
CA LEU A 208 0.86 10.68 11.78
C LEU A 208 2.24 11.16 12.28
N LYS A 209 2.87 12.13 11.59
CA LYS A 209 4.15 12.73 12.01
C LYS A 209 4.00 13.84 13.05
N VAL A 210 2.82 14.44 13.14
CA VAL A 210 2.54 15.56 14.07
C VAL A 210 1.92 15.07 15.38
N LEU A 211 1.42 13.84 15.42
CA LEU A 211 0.96 13.14 16.62
C LEU A 211 2.10 12.45 17.35
#